data_38b67fa95e13c0ee03cb42cf905e5262
#
_entry.id   38b67fa95e13c0ee03cb42cf905e5262
#
_cell.length_a   1.000
_cell.length_b   1.000
_cell.length_c   1.000
_cell.angle_alpha   90.00
_cell.angle_beta   90.00
_cell.angle_gamma   90.00
#
_symmetry.space_group_name_H-M   'P 1'
#
loop_
_entity.id
_entity.type
_entity.pdbx_description
1 polymer ?
#
loop_
_entity_poly.entity_id
_entity_poly.type
_entity_poly.pdbx_seq_one_letter_code
_entity_poly.pdbx_strand_id
1 'polypeptide(L)'
;AATAHEGLSVFSPVEITKNNYLATVSVISAAINNKVKRIIYCSSMARYGNQPTPFTETMKPMPVDPYGISKVAGEDVLKNLCNLNNIEWVIVVPHNIIGPRQKYDDPFRNVVSIMINRILQNKSPIIYGDGEQKRCFSYIDDCIYCLLALIDNKNVAGEIINIGPDEEFVTINKVAEICSNVTGS
;
A
#
# COMPACT_ATOMS: atom_id res chain seq x y z
N ALA A 1 -8.23 -6.90 -3.98
CA ALA A 1 -7.50 -7.90 -3.17
C ALA A 1 -6.08 -8.02 -3.70
N ALA A 2 -5.11 -8.17 -2.82
CA ALA A 2 -3.72 -8.35 -3.20
C ALA A 2 -2.96 -9.02 -2.05
N THR A 3 -1.86 -9.67 -2.36
CA THR A 3 -0.89 -10.14 -1.36
C THR A 3 0.13 -9.03 -1.14
N ALA A 4 -0.08 -8.23 -0.07
CA ALA A 4 0.71 -7.03 0.22
C ALA A 4 1.88 -7.38 1.14
N HIS A 5 2.90 -8.03 0.61
CA HIS A 5 4.08 -8.48 1.35
C HIS A 5 5.34 -8.20 0.54
N GLU A 6 5.95 -7.04 0.71
CA GLU A 6 7.21 -6.69 0.03
C GLU A 6 8.31 -7.72 0.33
N GLY A 7 8.61 -7.97 1.61
CA GLY A 7 9.66 -8.90 2.02
C GLY A 7 9.41 -10.34 1.58
N LEU A 8 8.18 -10.84 1.66
CA LEU A 8 7.84 -12.19 1.20
C LEU A 8 7.92 -12.33 -0.32
N SER A 9 7.71 -11.24 -1.05
CA SER A 9 7.67 -11.25 -2.52
C SER A 9 8.95 -11.79 -3.15
N VAL A 10 10.09 -11.56 -2.51
CA VAL A 10 11.39 -12.03 -2.97
C VAL A 10 11.51 -13.56 -2.86
N PHE A 11 10.84 -14.18 -1.86
CA PHE A 11 10.86 -15.63 -1.65
C PHE A 11 9.74 -16.36 -2.41
N SER A 12 8.67 -15.64 -2.78
CA SER A 12 7.50 -16.23 -3.45
C SER A 12 7.03 -15.40 -4.64
N PRO A 13 7.90 -15.08 -5.63
CA PRO A 13 7.58 -14.15 -6.71
C PRO A 13 6.45 -14.64 -7.62
N VAL A 14 6.31 -15.96 -7.82
CA VAL A 14 5.24 -16.54 -8.64
C VAL A 14 3.87 -16.32 -8.00
N GLU A 15 3.76 -16.55 -6.69
CA GLU A 15 2.52 -16.34 -5.96
C GLU A 15 2.12 -14.85 -5.95
N ILE A 16 3.07 -13.96 -5.71
CA ILE A 16 2.86 -12.52 -5.77
C ILE A 16 2.38 -12.09 -7.15
N THR A 17 3.00 -12.59 -8.22
CA THR A 17 2.58 -12.27 -9.60
C THR A 17 1.17 -12.74 -9.88
N LYS A 18 0.80 -13.97 -9.49
CA LYS A 18 -0.56 -14.49 -9.64
C LYS A 18 -1.60 -13.68 -8.86
N ASN A 19 -1.34 -13.42 -7.59
CA ASN A 19 -2.30 -12.78 -6.69
C ASN A 19 -2.43 -11.26 -6.92
N ASN A 20 -1.39 -10.62 -7.45
CA ASN A 20 -1.40 -9.18 -7.66
C ASN A 20 -1.60 -8.82 -9.14
N TYR A 21 -0.71 -9.24 -10.03
CA TYR A 21 -0.80 -8.84 -11.42
C TYR A 21 -1.88 -9.61 -12.18
N LEU A 22 -1.86 -10.95 -12.18
CA LEU A 22 -2.85 -11.74 -12.93
C LEU A 22 -4.26 -11.50 -12.40
N ALA A 23 -4.45 -11.42 -11.08
CA ALA A 23 -5.75 -11.10 -10.49
C ALA A 23 -6.22 -9.69 -10.91
N THR A 24 -5.33 -8.70 -10.97
CA THR A 24 -5.65 -7.35 -11.44
C THR A 24 -6.11 -7.37 -12.90
N VAL A 25 -5.38 -8.04 -13.79
CA VAL A 25 -5.78 -8.20 -15.20
C VAL A 25 -7.15 -8.85 -15.32
N SER A 26 -7.41 -9.90 -14.53
CA SER A 26 -8.70 -10.61 -14.53
C SER A 26 -9.85 -9.70 -14.10
N VAL A 27 -9.66 -8.89 -13.05
CA VAL A 27 -10.68 -7.95 -12.57
C VAL A 27 -10.94 -6.84 -13.60
N ILE A 28 -9.89 -6.28 -14.21
CA ILE A 28 -10.04 -5.26 -15.25
C ILE A 28 -10.79 -5.83 -16.44
N SER A 29 -10.47 -7.04 -16.89
CA SER A 29 -11.18 -7.72 -18.00
C SER A 29 -12.66 -7.93 -17.68
N ALA A 30 -12.98 -8.36 -16.46
CA ALA A 30 -14.37 -8.49 -16.02
C ALA A 30 -15.08 -7.12 -15.94
N ALA A 31 -14.42 -6.07 -15.48
CA ALA A 31 -14.96 -4.72 -15.42
C ALA A 31 -15.30 -4.19 -16.83
N ILE A 32 -14.44 -4.42 -17.81
CA ILE A 32 -14.67 -4.06 -19.22
C ILE A 32 -15.90 -4.77 -19.76
N ASN A 33 -15.99 -6.10 -19.58
CA ASN A 33 -17.12 -6.90 -20.05
C ASN A 33 -18.44 -6.47 -19.42
N ASN A 34 -18.42 -5.96 -18.20
CA ASN A 34 -19.59 -5.44 -17.48
C ASN A 34 -19.82 -3.94 -17.65
N LYS A 35 -19.07 -3.27 -18.51
CA LYS A 35 -19.22 -1.85 -18.82
C LYS A 35 -19.16 -0.95 -17.59
N VAL A 36 -18.23 -1.25 -16.67
CA VAL A 36 -17.99 -0.44 -15.47
C VAL A 36 -17.53 0.95 -15.89
N LYS A 37 -18.04 2.00 -15.24
CA LYS A 37 -17.73 3.40 -15.60
C LYS A 37 -16.36 3.84 -15.13
N ARG A 38 -15.94 3.39 -13.95
CA ARG A 38 -14.67 3.80 -13.31
C ARG A 38 -14.05 2.62 -12.56
N ILE A 39 -12.72 2.54 -12.60
CA ILE A 39 -11.92 1.61 -11.80
C ILE A 39 -10.97 2.42 -10.92
N ILE A 40 -11.03 2.20 -9.60
CA ILE A 40 -10.07 2.75 -8.65
C ILE A 40 -9.11 1.61 -8.27
N TYR A 41 -7.83 1.78 -8.60
CA TYR A 41 -6.80 0.78 -8.36
C TYR A 41 -5.91 1.19 -7.19
N CYS A 42 -5.87 0.38 -6.14
CA CYS A 42 -4.92 0.56 -5.05
C CYS A 42 -3.55 0.03 -5.45
N SER A 43 -2.64 0.93 -5.80
CA SER A 43 -1.23 0.65 -5.99
C SER A 43 -0.49 0.57 -4.65
N SER A 44 0.77 0.94 -4.59
CA SER A 44 1.59 0.91 -3.38
C SER A 44 2.73 1.91 -3.46
N MET A 45 3.20 2.39 -2.30
CA MET A 45 4.46 3.14 -2.19
C MET A 45 5.67 2.39 -2.74
N ALA A 46 5.63 1.05 -2.76
CA ALA A 46 6.68 0.22 -3.36
C ALA A 46 6.95 0.57 -4.84
N ARG A 47 6.03 1.30 -5.50
CA ARG A 47 6.25 1.83 -6.84
C ARG A 47 7.41 2.81 -6.93
N TYR A 48 7.71 3.53 -5.84
CA TYR A 48 8.78 4.54 -5.81
C TYR A 48 10.17 3.95 -5.55
N GLY A 49 10.24 2.74 -4.96
CA GLY A 49 11.50 2.08 -4.64
C GLY A 49 12.37 2.92 -3.69
N ASN A 50 13.65 3.05 -4.02
CA ASN A 50 14.65 3.74 -3.19
C ASN A 50 14.88 5.21 -3.62
N GLN A 51 13.90 5.84 -4.25
CA GLN A 51 14.02 7.24 -4.65
C GLN A 51 14.03 8.17 -3.43
N PRO A 52 14.58 9.39 -3.55
CA PRO A 52 14.57 10.35 -2.45
C PRO A 52 13.15 10.80 -2.10
N THR A 53 12.90 10.98 -0.81
CA THR A 53 11.64 11.55 -0.27
C THR A 53 11.69 13.08 -0.27
N PRO A 54 10.53 13.78 -0.31
CA PRO A 54 9.16 13.24 -0.33
C PRO A 54 8.78 12.66 -1.69
N PHE A 55 7.95 11.61 -1.69
CA PHE A 55 7.42 11.02 -2.92
C PHE A 55 6.28 11.84 -3.49
N THR A 56 6.32 12.10 -4.78
CA THR A 56 5.25 12.80 -5.51
C THR A 56 4.70 11.92 -6.64
N GLU A 57 3.46 12.17 -7.03
CA GLU A 57 2.74 11.40 -8.05
C GLU A 57 3.40 11.49 -9.44
N THR A 58 4.15 12.57 -9.68
CA THR A 58 4.89 12.81 -10.93
C THR A 58 6.16 11.99 -11.05
N MET A 59 6.63 11.38 -9.96
CA MET A 59 7.82 10.53 -9.98
C MET A 59 7.60 9.29 -10.82
N LYS A 60 8.59 8.98 -11.67
CA LYS A 60 8.60 7.73 -12.44
C LYS A 60 8.69 6.53 -11.50
N PRO A 61 7.87 5.49 -11.68
CA PRO A 61 8.00 4.27 -10.91
C PRO A 61 9.36 3.62 -11.05
N MET A 62 9.98 3.22 -9.92
CA MET A 62 11.26 2.51 -9.87
C MET A 62 11.21 1.40 -8.81
N PRO A 63 10.29 0.42 -8.91
CA PRO A 63 10.13 -0.63 -7.92
C PRO A 63 11.39 -1.50 -7.83
N VAL A 64 11.71 -1.96 -6.61
CA VAL A 64 12.93 -2.74 -6.32
C VAL A 64 12.66 -4.19 -5.90
N ASP A 65 11.41 -4.59 -5.82
CA ASP A 65 11.00 -5.94 -5.42
C ASP A 65 9.82 -6.46 -6.28
N PRO A 66 9.58 -7.79 -6.31
CA PRO A 66 8.51 -8.38 -7.12
C PRO A 66 7.11 -7.87 -6.79
N TYR A 67 6.85 -7.48 -5.53
CA TYR A 67 5.57 -6.88 -5.14
C TYR A 67 5.38 -5.51 -5.81
N GLY A 68 6.33 -4.61 -5.67
CA GLY A 68 6.30 -3.29 -6.31
C GLY A 68 6.22 -3.39 -7.84
N ILE A 69 7.00 -4.31 -8.44
CA ILE A 69 6.95 -4.58 -9.89
C ILE A 69 5.54 -5.03 -10.30
N SER A 70 4.91 -5.94 -9.57
CA SER A 70 3.56 -6.41 -9.88
C SER A 70 2.50 -5.31 -9.76
N LYS A 71 2.67 -4.37 -8.82
CA LYS A 71 1.78 -3.21 -8.65
C LYS A 71 1.93 -2.23 -9.82
N VAL A 72 3.15 -1.91 -10.23
CA VAL A 72 3.41 -1.03 -11.38
C VAL A 72 2.92 -1.64 -12.69
N ALA A 73 3.15 -2.94 -12.90
CA ALA A 73 2.58 -3.64 -14.06
C ALA A 73 1.03 -3.60 -14.07
N GLY A 74 0.41 -3.66 -12.88
CA GLY A 74 -1.04 -3.47 -12.72
C GLY A 74 -1.51 -2.07 -13.09
N GLU A 75 -0.74 -1.03 -12.73
CA GLU A 75 -1.02 0.35 -13.15
C GLU A 75 -0.99 0.50 -14.67
N ASP A 76 0.03 -0.05 -15.31
CA ASP A 76 0.23 0.10 -16.76
C ASP A 76 -0.86 -0.64 -17.56
N VAL A 77 -1.22 -1.86 -17.15
CA VAL A 77 -2.32 -2.59 -17.81
C VAL A 77 -3.67 -1.92 -17.58
N LEU A 78 -3.91 -1.35 -16.38
CA LEU A 78 -5.11 -0.58 -16.08
C LEU A 78 -5.24 0.62 -17.02
N LYS A 79 -4.22 1.46 -17.10
CA LYS A 79 -4.18 2.64 -17.97
C LYS A 79 -4.44 2.27 -19.42
N ASN A 80 -3.73 1.26 -19.93
CA ASN A 80 -3.86 0.81 -21.30
C ASN A 80 -5.29 0.34 -21.62
N LEU A 81 -5.80 -0.61 -20.84
CA LEU A 81 -7.11 -1.22 -21.12
C LEU A 81 -8.27 -0.26 -20.87
N CYS A 82 -8.21 0.57 -19.83
CA CYS A 82 -9.24 1.55 -19.56
C CYS A 82 -9.31 2.61 -20.67
N ASN A 83 -8.16 3.12 -21.13
CA ASN A 83 -8.11 4.10 -22.23
C ASN A 83 -8.68 3.50 -23.52
N LEU A 84 -8.36 2.26 -23.86
CA LEU A 84 -8.89 1.57 -25.05
C LEU A 84 -10.41 1.34 -25.00
N ASN A 85 -10.99 1.25 -23.81
CA ASN A 85 -12.40 0.93 -23.60
C ASN A 85 -13.23 2.12 -23.07
N ASN A 86 -12.68 3.34 -23.03
CA ASN A 86 -13.33 4.55 -22.51
C ASN A 86 -13.86 4.38 -21.07
N ILE A 87 -13.10 3.70 -20.22
CA ILE A 87 -13.38 3.54 -18.80
C ILE A 87 -12.51 4.53 -18.04
N GLU A 88 -13.09 5.27 -17.09
CA GLU A 88 -12.32 6.13 -16.21
C GLU A 88 -11.47 5.29 -15.26
N TRP A 89 -10.23 5.71 -14.99
CA TRP A 89 -9.38 5.09 -14.01
C TRP A 89 -8.82 6.11 -13.02
N VAL A 90 -8.59 5.67 -11.80
CA VAL A 90 -7.85 6.41 -10.77
C VAL A 90 -6.89 5.42 -10.11
N ILE A 91 -5.64 5.82 -9.94
CA ILE A 91 -4.65 5.04 -9.20
C ILE A 91 -4.41 5.72 -7.86
N VAL A 92 -4.63 5.01 -6.78
CA VAL A 92 -4.31 5.48 -5.43
C VAL A 92 -3.08 4.77 -4.89
N VAL A 93 -2.22 5.51 -4.20
CA VAL A 93 -0.97 5.02 -3.63
C VAL A 93 -1.02 5.19 -2.10
N PRO A 94 -1.61 4.22 -1.39
CA PRO A 94 -1.73 4.32 0.07
C PRO A 94 -0.39 4.11 0.76
N HIS A 95 -0.17 4.86 1.83
CA HIS A 95 1.04 4.84 2.65
C HIS A 95 0.80 4.10 3.96
N ASN A 96 1.58 3.07 4.26
CA ASN A 96 1.66 2.36 5.55
C ASN A 96 0.36 2.35 6.37
N ILE A 97 -0.72 1.81 5.80
CA ILE A 97 -2.03 1.82 6.46
C ILE A 97 -1.98 0.94 7.71
N ILE A 98 -2.48 1.48 8.82
CA ILE A 98 -2.68 0.79 10.08
C ILE A 98 -4.14 0.86 10.49
N GLY A 99 -4.62 -0.12 11.25
CA GLY A 99 -5.98 -0.11 11.75
C GLY A 99 -6.43 -1.43 12.37
N PRO A 100 -7.65 -1.45 12.92
CA PRO A 100 -8.23 -2.65 13.51
C PRO A 100 -8.27 -3.83 12.52
N ARG A 101 -8.15 -5.06 13.04
CA ARG A 101 -8.17 -6.32 12.29
C ARG A 101 -6.98 -6.51 11.35
N GLN A 102 -5.94 -5.68 11.46
CA GLN A 102 -4.69 -5.95 10.76
C GLN A 102 -4.07 -7.25 11.28
N LYS A 103 -3.58 -8.09 10.36
CA LYS A 103 -2.93 -9.35 10.74
C LYS A 103 -1.65 -9.04 11.54
N TYR A 104 -1.52 -9.68 12.71
CA TYR A 104 -0.48 -9.37 13.71
C TYR A 104 0.54 -10.51 13.90
N ASP A 105 0.23 -11.70 13.41
CA ASP A 105 1.04 -12.93 13.57
C ASP A 105 1.90 -13.24 12.32
N ASP A 106 2.03 -12.30 11.41
CA ASP A 106 2.76 -12.44 10.17
C ASP A 106 4.01 -11.55 10.19
N PRO A 107 5.22 -12.14 10.18
CA PRO A 107 6.48 -11.38 10.30
C PRO A 107 6.77 -10.46 9.11
N PHE A 108 6.05 -10.60 8.00
CA PHE A 108 6.17 -9.76 6.80
C PHE A 108 5.13 -8.64 6.72
N ARG A 109 4.37 -8.43 7.80
CA ARG A 109 3.34 -7.39 7.87
C ARG A 109 3.86 -6.08 8.48
N ASN A 110 2.95 -5.13 8.65
CA ASN A 110 3.24 -3.82 9.19
C ASN A 110 3.85 -3.92 10.61
N VAL A 111 4.90 -3.17 10.83
CA VAL A 111 5.69 -3.16 12.06
C VAL A 111 4.84 -2.89 13.31
N VAL A 112 3.84 -2.01 13.25
CA VAL A 112 2.98 -1.64 14.39
C VAL A 112 2.23 -2.86 14.93
N SER A 113 1.55 -3.64 14.08
CA SER A 113 0.80 -4.80 14.50
C SER A 113 1.69 -5.89 15.10
N ILE A 114 2.89 -6.07 14.55
CA ILE A 114 3.88 -7.02 15.07
C ILE A 114 4.39 -6.57 16.46
N MET A 115 4.71 -5.29 16.62
CA MET A 115 5.19 -4.76 17.91
C MET A 115 4.14 -4.92 19.01
N ILE A 116 2.90 -4.50 18.74
CA ILE A 116 1.78 -4.65 19.69
C ILE A 116 1.58 -6.12 20.08
N ASN A 117 1.56 -7.03 19.10
CA ASN A 117 1.38 -8.45 19.37
C ASN A 117 2.51 -9.03 20.27
N ARG A 118 3.75 -8.62 20.03
CA ARG A 118 4.88 -9.06 20.85
C ARG A 118 4.80 -8.53 22.27
N ILE A 119 4.49 -7.25 22.44
CA ILE A 119 4.37 -6.61 23.75
C ILE A 119 3.25 -7.28 24.56
N LEU A 120 2.09 -7.54 23.96
CA LEU A 120 0.99 -8.26 24.62
C LEU A 120 1.34 -9.71 25.01
N GLN A 121 2.39 -10.27 24.42
CA GLN A 121 2.97 -11.56 24.82
C GLN A 121 4.12 -11.43 25.83
N ASN A 122 4.32 -10.27 26.44
CA ASN A 122 5.45 -9.94 27.32
C ASN A 122 6.83 -10.14 26.63
N LYS A 123 6.91 -9.85 25.31
CA LYS A 123 8.14 -9.92 24.52
C LYS A 123 8.50 -8.51 24.04
N SER A 124 9.79 -8.19 24.08
CA SER A 124 10.27 -6.92 23.53
C SER A 124 9.94 -6.79 22.03
N PRO A 125 9.60 -5.60 21.54
CA PRO A 125 9.49 -5.35 20.11
C PRO A 125 10.84 -5.62 19.40
N ILE A 126 10.77 -6.05 18.15
CA ILE A 126 11.97 -6.23 17.32
C ILE A 126 12.18 -4.96 16.51
N ILE A 127 13.36 -4.39 16.64
CA ILE A 127 13.82 -3.23 15.87
C ILE A 127 14.97 -3.71 14.99
N TYR A 128 14.84 -3.52 13.68
CA TYR A 128 15.90 -3.83 12.73
C TYR A 128 16.77 -2.60 12.50
N GLY A 129 18.09 -2.80 12.57
CA GLY A 129 19.05 -1.69 12.49
C GLY A 129 19.06 -0.87 13.77
N ASP A 130 19.28 0.43 13.66
CA ASP A 130 19.31 1.39 14.78
C ASP A 130 17.92 1.93 15.18
N GLY A 131 16.90 1.64 14.38
CA GLY A 131 15.53 2.13 14.62
C GLY A 131 15.29 3.60 14.28
N GLU A 132 16.27 4.30 13.74
CA GLU A 132 16.18 5.74 13.38
C GLU A 132 15.53 5.97 12.01
N GLN A 133 15.25 4.91 11.25
CA GLN A 133 14.51 5.02 10.00
C GLN A 133 13.10 5.57 10.27
N LYS A 134 12.76 6.62 9.53
CA LYS A 134 11.48 7.31 9.64
C LYS A 134 10.41 6.70 8.77
N ARG A 135 9.17 6.68 9.28
CA ARG A 135 7.97 6.28 8.56
C ARG A 135 6.83 7.23 8.89
N CYS A 136 5.91 7.40 7.95
CA CYS A 136 4.58 7.93 8.21
C CYS A 136 3.56 6.80 8.16
N PHE A 137 2.49 6.94 8.91
CA PHE A 137 1.41 5.95 9.00
C PHE A 137 0.08 6.62 8.72
N SER A 138 -0.79 5.94 7.96
CA SER A 138 -2.16 6.38 7.70
C SER A 138 -3.13 5.50 8.48
N TYR A 139 -4.11 6.10 9.13
CA TYR A 139 -5.19 5.32 9.73
C TYR A 139 -6.17 4.85 8.66
N ILE A 140 -6.71 3.65 8.83
CA ILE A 140 -7.57 3.02 7.81
C ILE A 140 -8.80 3.85 7.47
N ASP A 141 -9.42 4.51 8.43
CA ASP A 141 -10.64 5.29 8.18
C ASP A 141 -10.36 6.52 7.33
N ASP A 142 -9.20 7.18 7.50
CA ASP A 142 -8.75 8.29 6.66
C ASP A 142 -8.55 7.83 5.21
N CYS A 143 -7.93 6.65 5.05
CA CYS A 143 -7.75 6.07 3.73
C CYS A 143 -9.09 5.72 3.07
N ILE A 144 -10.04 5.16 3.83
CA ILE A 144 -11.40 4.86 3.34
C ILE A 144 -12.13 6.15 2.96
N TYR A 145 -12.03 7.19 3.79
CA TYR A 145 -12.62 8.49 3.49
C TYR A 145 -12.10 9.04 2.14
N CYS A 146 -10.79 9.02 1.93
CA CYS A 146 -10.19 9.41 0.65
C CYS A 146 -10.73 8.56 -0.51
N LEU A 147 -10.74 7.22 -0.37
CA LEU A 147 -11.23 6.33 -1.41
C LEU A 147 -12.71 6.60 -1.77
N LEU A 148 -13.56 6.84 -0.79
CA LEU A 148 -14.98 7.16 -1.03
C LEU A 148 -15.14 8.48 -1.76
N ALA A 149 -14.33 9.49 -1.41
CA ALA A 149 -14.33 10.79 -2.10
C ALA A 149 -13.94 10.70 -3.58
N LEU A 150 -13.19 9.66 -3.98
CA LEU A 150 -12.76 9.46 -5.38
C LEU A 150 -13.82 8.77 -6.25
N ILE A 151 -14.86 8.15 -5.65
CA ILE A 151 -15.84 7.37 -6.41
C ILE A 151 -16.60 8.24 -7.39
N ASP A 152 -17.11 9.38 -6.94
CA ASP A 152 -17.97 10.26 -7.73
C ASP A 152 -17.29 11.56 -8.18
N ASN A 153 -16.06 11.81 -7.76
CA ASN A 153 -15.32 13.03 -8.13
C ASN A 153 -14.88 12.96 -9.60
N LYS A 154 -15.45 13.83 -10.43
CA LYS A 154 -15.18 13.87 -11.87
C LYS A 154 -13.80 14.43 -12.22
N ASN A 155 -13.17 15.15 -11.29
CA ASN A 155 -11.89 15.83 -11.54
C ASN A 155 -10.66 14.94 -11.36
N VAL A 156 -10.84 13.69 -10.96
CA VAL A 156 -9.74 12.75 -10.65
C VAL A 156 -9.58 11.63 -11.67
N ALA A 157 -10.37 11.65 -12.74
CA ALA A 157 -10.25 10.66 -13.81
C ALA A 157 -8.89 10.79 -14.51
N GLY A 158 -8.14 9.69 -14.57
CA GLY A 158 -6.80 9.65 -15.15
C GLY A 158 -5.68 10.09 -14.22
N GLU A 159 -5.97 10.29 -12.92
CA GLU A 159 -4.98 10.75 -11.95
C GLU A 159 -4.36 9.61 -11.12
N ILE A 160 -3.14 9.88 -10.65
CA ILE A 160 -2.46 9.11 -9.61
C ILE A 160 -2.49 9.96 -8.35
N ILE A 161 -2.85 9.38 -7.20
CA ILE A 161 -3.06 10.12 -5.96
C ILE A 161 -2.39 9.38 -4.81
N ASN A 162 -1.43 10.01 -4.15
CA ASN A 162 -0.87 9.53 -2.90
C ASN A 162 -1.88 9.72 -1.76
N ILE A 163 -2.06 8.69 -0.93
CA ILE A 163 -2.91 8.77 0.27
C ILE A 163 -2.03 8.51 1.49
N GLY A 164 -1.87 9.53 2.31
CA GLY A 164 -1.07 9.46 3.55
C GLY A 164 -0.74 10.84 4.09
N PRO A 165 -0.27 10.93 5.34
CA PRO A 165 0.21 12.18 5.89
C PRO A 165 1.53 12.60 5.23
N ASP A 166 1.73 13.89 5.07
CA ASP A 166 2.91 14.51 4.45
C ASP A 166 3.88 15.13 5.47
N GLU A 167 3.47 15.30 6.73
CA GLU A 167 4.23 16.01 7.76
C GLU A 167 4.61 15.18 8.98
N GLU A 168 3.94 14.05 9.24
CA GLU A 168 4.13 13.26 10.47
C GLU A 168 5.05 12.06 10.27
N PHE A 169 6.35 12.29 10.42
CA PHE A 169 7.33 11.20 10.37
C PHE A 169 7.76 10.80 11.79
N VAL A 170 7.65 9.51 12.08
CA VAL A 170 8.10 8.92 13.34
C VAL A 170 9.22 7.90 13.10
N THR A 171 10.20 7.83 14.02
CA THR A 171 11.22 6.77 13.99
C THR A 171 10.61 5.45 14.44
N ILE A 172 11.20 4.33 14.03
CA ILE A 172 10.78 3.00 14.49
C ILE A 172 10.97 2.87 16.02
N ASN A 173 12.00 3.50 16.58
CA ASN A 173 12.19 3.60 18.04
C ASN A 173 10.98 4.30 18.70
N LYS A 174 10.52 5.42 18.14
CA LYS A 174 9.34 6.12 18.66
C LYS A 174 8.06 5.30 18.52
N VAL A 175 7.90 4.55 17.44
CA VAL A 175 6.77 3.61 17.25
C VAL A 175 6.76 2.55 18.36
N ALA A 176 7.92 1.98 18.69
CA ALA A 176 8.05 0.98 19.77
C ALA A 176 7.67 1.58 21.14
N GLU A 177 8.15 2.79 21.43
CA GLU A 177 7.77 3.54 22.65
C GLU A 177 6.26 3.77 22.75
N ILE A 178 5.63 4.25 21.66
CA ILE A 178 4.18 4.48 21.60
C ILE A 178 3.42 3.17 21.83
N CYS A 179 3.82 2.09 21.16
CA CYS A 179 3.21 0.78 21.33
C CYS A 179 3.29 0.30 22.80
N SER A 180 4.44 0.46 23.45
CA SER A 180 4.62 0.11 24.87
C SER A 180 3.70 0.95 25.78
N ASN A 181 3.68 2.25 25.58
CA ASN A 181 2.85 3.15 26.39
C ASN A 181 1.34 2.83 26.28
N VAL A 182 0.86 2.56 25.05
CA VAL A 182 -0.55 2.25 24.80
C VAL A 182 -0.95 0.89 25.36
N THR A 183 -0.04 -0.09 25.39
CA THR A 183 -0.30 -1.43 25.91
C THR A 183 -0.09 -1.53 27.43
N GLY A 184 0.44 -0.49 28.07
CA GLY A 184 0.68 -0.48 29.53
C GLY A 184 1.88 -1.34 29.96
N SER A 185 2.89 -1.48 29.11
CA SER A 185 4.05 -2.36 29.32
C SER A 185 5.34 -1.58 29.33
#